data_980583e79575f6187d00baf9e804a00e
#
_entry.id   980583e79575f6187d00baf9e804a00e
#
_cell.length_a   1.000
_cell.length_b   1.000
_cell.length_c   1.000
_cell.angle_alpha   90.00
_cell.angle_beta   90.00
_cell.angle_gamma   90.00
#
_symmetry.space_group_name_H-M   'P 1'
#
loop_
_entity.id
_entity.type
_entity.pdbx_description
1 polymer ?
#
loop_
_entity_poly.entity_id
_entity_poly.type
_entity_poly.pdbx_seq_one_letter_code
_entity_poly.pdbx_strand_id
1 'polypeptide(L)'
;MTTDLQSIQRTPVKIKPRLRGWRSLLTHHTFRRLSQIIFALFILYTAIIHTLVGENSGQITASAEAYCPFGGLETLYKYLTGGGSFVAHTHLSNVVLLAAVLITALLFHSAFCGWICPLGFLQDLVSSFSRWTQKRLPRLRKGITRFQATRGFVVADRYLRYLKYLVLAWAIGGSIYFGYMVFRDVDPWSALLSLFELSFTPGLIVLGISLVGAFFVERPWCRYACPLGAASGLIGKLSPTYLKREESACKVCQVCTKACPMGLPVHTSTVIRSADCNTCLECVGACPRQGALEIKFGVPYWETK
;
A
#
# COMPACT_ATOMS: atom_id res chain seq x y z
N MET A 1 -46.64 -16.11 10.04
CA MET A 1 -45.64 -16.11 8.97
C MET A 1 -44.33 -16.61 9.55
N THR A 2 -44.16 -17.91 9.59
CA THR A 2 -42.93 -18.61 10.04
C THR A 2 -42.09 -18.86 8.82
N THR A 3 -41.14 -17.98 8.59
CA THR A 3 -40.22 -18.06 7.44
C THR A 3 -39.07 -19.01 7.74
N ASP A 4 -38.92 -19.99 6.87
CA ASP A 4 -37.92 -21.01 6.71
C ASP A 4 -36.46 -20.58 7.10
N LEU A 5 -36.05 -20.94 8.29
CA LEU A 5 -34.68 -20.90 8.76
C LEU A 5 -33.89 -22.20 8.46
N GLN A 6 -34.48 -23.13 7.69
CA GLN A 6 -33.94 -24.49 7.52
C GLN A 6 -33.24 -24.79 6.20
N SER A 7 -33.07 -23.82 5.26
CA SER A 7 -32.50 -24.12 3.95
C SER A 7 -31.07 -23.61 3.67
N ILE A 8 -30.33 -23.11 4.66
CA ILE A 8 -28.90 -22.88 4.49
C ILE A 8 -28.17 -24.20 4.69
N GLN A 9 -28.20 -25.05 3.70
CA GLN A 9 -27.29 -26.20 3.61
C GLN A 9 -25.85 -25.67 3.64
N ARG A 10 -25.24 -25.71 4.83
CA ARG A 10 -23.83 -25.39 5.02
C ARG A 10 -23.01 -26.46 4.33
N THR A 11 -22.59 -26.20 3.11
CA THR A 11 -21.59 -27.03 2.43
C THR A 11 -20.41 -27.27 3.37
N PRO A 12 -19.90 -28.50 3.50
CA PRO A 12 -18.77 -28.81 4.37
C PRO A 12 -17.53 -28.10 3.84
N VAL A 13 -17.20 -26.95 4.44
CA VAL A 13 -16.06 -26.14 4.03
C VAL A 13 -14.79 -26.73 4.59
N LYS A 14 -13.88 -27.12 3.69
CA LYS A 14 -12.56 -27.65 4.05
C LYS A 14 -11.76 -26.59 4.82
N ILE A 15 -11.25 -26.94 6.01
CA ILE A 15 -10.33 -26.10 6.76
C ILE A 15 -8.96 -26.16 6.05
N LYS A 16 -8.31 -25.00 5.87
CA LYS A 16 -6.97 -24.98 5.30
C LYS A 16 -6.03 -25.82 6.13
N PRO A 17 -5.35 -26.84 5.58
CA PRO A 17 -4.32 -27.56 6.29
C PRO A 17 -3.21 -26.60 6.68
N ARG A 18 -2.69 -26.69 7.92
CA ARG A 18 -1.46 -25.99 8.29
C ARG A 18 -0.34 -26.55 7.45
N LEU A 19 0.13 -25.80 6.48
CA LEU A 19 1.28 -26.15 5.67
C LEU A 19 2.51 -26.24 6.59
N ARG A 20 3.14 -27.42 6.68
CA ARG A 20 4.40 -27.65 7.40
C ARG A 20 5.55 -27.78 6.40
N GLY A 21 6.74 -27.32 6.77
CA GLY A 21 7.94 -27.43 5.95
C GLY A 21 7.97 -26.50 4.75
N TRP A 22 8.59 -26.92 3.65
CA TRP A 22 8.81 -26.13 2.42
C TRP A 22 7.52 -25.57 1.80
N ARG A 23 6.40 -26.26 1.95
CA ARG A 23 5.09 -25.76 1.46
C ARG A 23 4.61 -24.53 2.20
N SER A 24 5.09 -24.24 3.41
CA SER A 24 4.80 -22.97 4.09
C SER A 24 5.52 -21.78 3.47
N LEU A 25 6.62 -22.03 2.74
CA LEU A 25 7.36 -21.00 2.00
C LEU A 25 6.63 -20.53 0.72
N LEU A 26 5.69 -21.33 0.21
CA LEU A 26 4.87 -21.01 -0.97
C LEU A 26 3.58 -20.25 -0.62
N THR A 27 3.48 -19.70 0.58
CA THR A 27 2.34 -18.87 0.98
C THR A 27 2.40 -17.49 0.32
N HIS A 28 1.23 -16.90 0.06
CA HIS A 28 1.12 -15.52 -0.47
C HIS A 28 1.95 -14.51 0.32
N HIS A 29 2.05 -14.70 1.63
CA HIS A 29 2.85 -13.88 2.52
C HIS A 29 4.35 -13.93 2.19
N THR A 30 4.90 -15.12 1.92
CA THR A 30 6.33 -15.28 1.60
C THR A 30 6.64 -14.72 0.23
N PHE A 31 5.79 -15.02 -0.78
CA PHE A 31 5.96 -14.49 -2.12
C PHE A 31 5.91 -12.96 -2.14
N ARG A 32 4.93 -12.37 -1.43
CA ARG A 32 4.83 -10.92 -1.25
C ARG A 32 6.09 -10.34 -0.60
N ARG A 33 6.58 -10.94 0.48
CA ARG A 33 7.81 -10.48 1.14
C ARG A 33 9.03 -10.58 0.25
N LEU A 34 9.16 -11.67 -0.49
CA LEU A 34 10.26 -11.85 -1.44
C LEU A 34 10.23 -10.76 -2.53
N SER A 35 9.06 -10.50 -3.12
CA SER A 35 8.89 -9.41 -4.08
C SER A 35 9.30 -8.06 -3.49
N GLN A 36 8.82 -7.71 -2.30
CA GLN A 36 9.16 -6.46 -1.62
C GLN A 36 10.67 -6.34 -1.31
N ILE A 37 11.32 -7.44 -0.89
CA ILE A 37 12.77 -7.46 -0.64
C ILE A 37 13.55 -7.25 -1.94
N ILE A 38 13.19 -7.94 -3.02
CA ILE A 38 13.86 -7.79 -4.32
C ILE A 38 13.79 -6.34 -4.79
N PHE A 39 12.60 -5.73 -4.76
CA PHE A 39 12.45 -4.33 -5.18
C PHE A 39 13.15 -3.34 -4.22
N ALA A 40 13.11 -3.59 -2.91
CA ALA A 40 13.85 -2.75 -1.95
C ALA A 40 15.37 -2.83 -2.17
N LEU A 41 15.92 -4.03 -2.42
CA LEU A 41 17.33 -4.21 -2.74
C LEU A 41 17.70 -3.58 -4.08
N PHE A 42 16.82 -3.64 -5.08
CA PHE A 42 17.03 -2.98 -6.36
C PHE A 42 17.14 -1.46 -6.20
N ILE A 43 16.21 -0.84 -5.45
CA ILE A 43 16.26 0.60 -5.18
C ILE A 43 17.49 0.97 -4.33
N LEU A 44 17.84 0.16 -3.33
CA LEU A 44 19.04 0.37 -2.54
C LEU A 44 20.31 0.30 -3.40
N TYR A 45 20.40 -0.69 -4.28
CA TYR A 45 21.50 -0.83 -5.23
C TYR A 45 21.63 0.40 -6.13
N THR A 46 20.53 0.88 -6.73
CA THR A 46 20.54 2.06 -7.59
C THR A 46 20.93 3.32 -6.82
N ALA A 47 20.47 3.50 -5.57
CA ALA A 47 20.87 4.61 -4.72
C ALA A 47 22.36 4.58 -4.38
N ILE A 48 22.91 3.42 -4.01
CA ILE A 48 24.34 3.26 -3.70
C ILE A 48 25.20 3.53 -4.94
N ILE A 49 24.85 2.97 -6.10
CA ILE A 49 25.61 3.22 -7.34
C ILE A 49 25.59 4.70 -7.69
N HIS A 50 24.46 5.37 -7.57
CA HIS A 50 24.35 6.81 -7.85
C HIS A 50 25.27 7.64 -6.94
N THR A 51 25.33 7.32 -5.63
CA THR A 51 26.21 8.03 -4.69
C THR A 51 27.70 7.71 -4.89
N LEU A 52 28.06 6.46 -5.25
CA LEU A 52 29.46 6.04 -5.43
C LEU A 52 30.04 6.47 -6.77
N VAL A 53 29.25 6.40 -7.84
CA VAL A 53 29.74 6.74 -9.20
C VAL A 53 29.73 8.25 -9.42
N GLY A 54 28.88 8.98 -8.69
CA GLY A 54 28.80 10.45 -8.71
C GLY A 54 28.38 11.03 -10.07
N GLU A 55 28.03 12.30 -10.06
CA GLU A 55 27.69 13.05 -11.28
C GLU A 55 28.88 13.28 -12.22
N ASN A 56 30.09 12.99 -11.77
CA ASN A 56 31.35 13.35 -12.48
C ASN A 56 31.84 12.31 -13.51
N SER A 57 31.18 11.14 -13.63
CA SER A 57 31.72 10.07 -14.52
C SER A 57 31.18 10.08 -15.95
N GLY A 58 30.36 11.07 -16.34
CA GLY A 58 29.80 11.13 -17.70
C GLY A 58 28.91 9.92 -18.07
N GLN A 59 28.76 8.95 -17.17
CA GLN A 59 27.82 7.85 -17.33
C GLN A 59 26.46 8.31 -16.83
N ILE A 60 25.43 8.10 -17.66
CA ILE A 60 24.05 8.41 -17.36
C ILE A 60 23.56 7.39 -16.31
N THR A 61 23.97 7.57 -15.06
CA THR A 61 23.36 6.83 -13.95
C THR A 61 22.02 7.49 -13.67
N ALA A 62 20.94 6.73 -13.90
CA ALA A 62 19.60 7.20 -13.58
C ALA A 62 19.57 7.59 -12.10
N SER A 63 19.28 8.86 -11.80
CA SER A 63 19.10 9.31 -10.42
C SER A 63 17.98 8.46 -9.78
N ALA A 64 18.06 8.21 -8.49
CA ALA A 64 17.03 7.46 -7.79
C ALA A 64 15.64 8.14 -7.90
N GLU A 65 15.62 9.43 -8.23
CA GLU A 65 14.40 10.21 -8.57
C GLU A 65 13.70 9.70 -9.83
N ALA A 66 14.45 9.10 -10.78
CA ALA A 66 13.89 8.47 -11.98
C ALA A 66 12.92 7.32 -11.67
N TYR A 67 12.93 6.79 -10.44
CA TYR A 67 12.06 5.74 -9.99
C TYR A 67 10.87 6.23 -9.13
N CYS A 68 10.64 7.55 -9.06
CA CYS A 68 9.48 8.12 -8.39
C CYS A 68 8.26 8.13 -9.34
N PRO A 69 7.19 7.35 -9.07
CA PRO A 69 6.00 7.36 -9.93
C PRO A 69 5.31 8.72 -9.98
N PHE A 70 5.46 9.51 -8.91
CA PHE A 70 4.85 10.84 -8.83
C PHE A 70 5.61 11.87 -9.69
N GLY A 71 6.94 11.70 -9.83
CA GLY A 71 7.76 12.49 -10.77
C GLY A 71 7.30 12.34 -12.23
N GLY A 72 6.63 11.24 -12.57
CA GLY A 72 6.03 11.04 -13.89
C GLY A 72 4.93 12.05 -14.22
N LEU A 73 4.16 12.50 -13.24
CA LEU A 73 3.13 13.51 -13.43
C LEU A 73 3.74 14.88 -13.75
N GLU A 74 4.81 15.25 -13.03
CA GLU A 74 5.58 16.48 -13.30
C GLU A 74 6.22 16.43 -14.69
N THR A 75 6.87 15.32 -15.01
CA THR A 75 7.52 15.13 -16.32
C THR A 75 6.50 15.25 -17.44
N LEU A 76 5.33 14.62 -17.31
CA LEU A 76 4.25 14.71 -18.29
C LEU A 76 3.71 16.14 -18.43
N TYR A 77 3.49 16.83 -17.31
CA TYR A 77 3.03 18.22 -17.31
C TYR A 77 4.05 19.15 -18.00
N LYS A 78 5.31 19.07 -17.63
CA LYS A 78 6.39 19.89 -18.24
C LYS A 78 6.59 19.58 -19.72
N TYR A 79 6.50 18.30 -20.09
CA TYR A 79 6.59 17.90 -21.49
C TYR A 79 5.46 18.50 -22.33
N LEU A 80 4.25 18.51 -21.82
CA LEU A 80 3.08 19.08 -22.53
C LEU A 80 3.09 20.60 -22.58
N THR A 81 3.59 21.27 -21.53
CA THR A 81 3.58 22.74 -21.46
C THR A 81 4.89 23.37 -21.99
N GLY A 82 5.99 22.65 -21.93
CA GLY A 82 7.33 23.12 -22.33
C GLY A 82 7.76 22.82 -23.75
N GLY A 83 6.83 22.43 -24.64
CA GLY A 83 7.13 22.19 -26.06
C GLY A 83 8.02 20.96 -26.34
N GLY A 84 7.95 19.94 -25.47
CA GLY A 84 8.70 18.69 -25.67
C GLY A 84 10.13 18.68 -25.14
N SER A 85 10.55 19.69 -24.40
CA SER A 85 11.88 19.75 -23.80
C SER A 85 11.89 19.07 -22.41
N PHE A 86 12.89 18.25 -22.15
CA PHE A 86 13.16 17.69 -20.81
C PHE A 86 14.02 18.68 -20.01
N VAL A 87 13.58 18.97 -18.79
CA VAL A 87 14.33 19.79 -17.83
C VAL A 87 15.14 18.86 -16.93
N ALA A 88 16.24 19.38 -16.33
CA ALA A 88 17.01 18.66 -15.30
C ALA A 88 16.06 18.01 -14.27
N HIS A 89 16.30 16.77 -13.89
CA HIS A 89 15.49 15.92 -12.99
C HIS A 89 14.19 15.34 -13.60
N THR A 90 13.84 15.61 -14.86
CA THR A 90 12.72 14.94 -15.53
C THR A 90 13.22 13.86 -16.47
N HIS A 91 12.78 12.62 -16.25
CA HIS A 91 13.19 11.46 -17.03
C HIS A 91 11.98 10.80 -17.69
N LEU A 92 12.13 10.34 -18.91
CA LEU A 92 11.09 9.56 -19.62
C LEU A 92 10.71 8.31 -18.82
N SER A 93 11.67 7.74 -18.08
CA SER A 93 11.43 6.60 -17.17
C SER A 93 10.34 6.85 -16.13
N ASN A 94 10.20 8.10 -15.63
CA ASN A 94 9.17 8.47 -14.67
C ASN A 94 7.77 8.36 -15.27
N VAL A 95 7.61 8.74 -16.55
CA VAL A 95 6.32 8.63 -17.27
C VAL A 95 5.98 7.16 -17.49
N VAL A 96 6.96 6.35 -17.90
CA VAL A 96 6.77 4.90 -18.08
C VAL A 96 6.38 4.24 -16.75
N LEU A 97 7.03 4.62 -15.65
CA LEU A 97 6.74 4.10 -14.33
C LEU A 97 5.34 4.52 -13.85
N LEU A 98 4.99 5.80 -14.07
CA LEU A 98 3.63 6.28 -13.77
C LEU A 98 2.59 5.48 -14.55
N ALA A 99 2.78 5.32 -15.86
CA ALA A 99 1.89 4.54 -16.70
C ALA A 99 1.78 3.07 -16.21
N ALA A 100 2.91 2.44 -15.87
CA ALA A 100 2.93 1.08 -15.32
C ALA A 100 2.15 0.98 -14.00
N VAL A 101 2.29 1.95 -13.10
CA VAL A 101 1.55 2.01 -11.83
C VAL A 101 0.06 2.22 -12.08
N LEU A 102 -0.33 3.11 -13.01
CA LEU A 102 -1.73 3.35 -13.34
C LEU A 102 -2.39 2.13 -13.98
N ILE A 103 -1.70 1.47 -14.92
CA ILE A 103 -2.16 0.22 -15.55
C ILE A 103 -2.30 -0.89 -14.50
N THR A 104 -1.31 -1.03 -13.61
CA THR A 104 -1.37 -2.01 -12.51
C THR A 104 -2.55 -1.70 -11.58
N ALA A 105 -2.80 -0.42 -11.28
CA ALA A 105 -3.94 -0.01 -10.46
C ALA A 105 -5.28 -0.30 -11.16
N LEU A 106 -5.35 -0.11 -12.46
CA LEU A 106 -6.55 -0.38 -13.24
C LEU A 106 -6.85 -1.89 -13.34
N LEU A 107 -5.83 -2.74 -13.47
CA LEU A 107 -6.01 -4.20 -13.63
C LEU A 107 -6.11 -4.92 -12.27
N PHE A 108 -5.24 -4.59 -11.32
CA PHE A 108 -5.05 -5.32 -10.07
C PHE A 108 -5.32 -4.48 -8.82
N HIS A 109 -6.09 -3.40 -8.96
CA HIS A 109 -6.29 -2.47 -7.86
C HIS A 109 -4.95 -1.88 -7.39
N SER A 110 -4.80 -1.46 -6.15
CA SER A 110 -3.55 -0.88 -5.63
C SER A 110 -2.46 -1.94 -5.32
N ALA A 111 -2.29 -2.97 -6.17
CA ALA A 111 -1.33 -4.05 -5.95
C ALA A 111 0.12 -3.55 -5.89
N PHE A 112 0.49 -2.52 -6.67
CA PHE A 112 1.81 -1.88 -6.59
C PHE A 112 2.18 -1.51 -5.15
N CYS A 113 1.27 -0.86 -4.43
CA CYS A 113 1.48 -0.44 -3.03
C CYS A 113 1.61 -1.63 -2.08
N GLY A 114 0.99 -2.75 -2.40
CA GLY A 114 1.03 -3.97 -1.60
C GLY A 114 2.28 -4.82 -1.80
N TRP A 115 2.84 -4.85 -3.02
CA TRP A 115 3.80 -5.86 -3.44
C TRP A 115 5.17 -5.30 -3.84
N ILE A 116 5.23 -4.07 -4.34
CA ILE A 116 6.42 -3.49 -4.97
C ILE A 116 6.98 -2.33 -4.14
N CYS A 117 6.13 -1.45 -3.60
CA CYS A 117 6.54 -0.21 -2.97
C CYS A 117 7.49 -0.42 -1.77
N PRO A 118 8.76 0.05 -1.82
CA PRO A 118 9.73 -0.14 -0.73
C PRO A 118 9.36 0.64 0.53
N LEU A 119 8.73 1.82 0.42
CA LEU A 119 8.24 2.55 1.59
C LEU A 119 7.14 1.77 2.32
N GLY A 120 6.26 1.08 1.56
CA GLY A 120 5.29 0.14 2.13
C GLY A 120 5.96 -1.04 2.83
N PHE A 121 7.05 -1.57 2.25
CA PHE A 121 7.84 -2.63 2.86
C PHE A 121 8.50 -2.19 4.16
N LEU A 122 9.09 -1.00 4.20
CA LEU A 122 9.74 -0.45 5.40
C LEU A 122 8.74 -0.29 6.55
N GLN A 123 7.53 0.22 6.27
CA GLN A 123 6.46 0.31 7.26
C GLN A 123 5.99 -1.09 7.72
N ASP A 124 5.90 -2.08 6.82
CA ASP A 124 5.56 -3.47 7.17
C ASP A 124 6.64 -4.10 8.06
N LEU A 125 7.92 -3.75 7.86
CA LEU A 125 9.03 -4.22 8.69
C LEU A 125 8.90 -3.67 10.12
N VAL A 126 8.70 -2.36 10.28
CA VAL A 126 8.47 -1.72 11.58
C VAL A 126 7.23 -2.29 12.28
N SER A 127 6.13 -2.46 11.55
CA SER A 127 4.91 -3.07 12.10
C SER A 127 5.13 -4.53 12.51
N SER A 128 5.98 -5.27 11.79
CA SER A 128 6.34 -6.65 12.15
C SER A 128 7.19 -6.68 13.41
N PHE A 129 8.13 -5.75 13.55
CA PHE A 129 8.91 -5.56 14.77
C PHE A 129 8.01 -5.17 15.96
N SER A 130 7.07 -4.26 15.75
CA SER A 130 6.07 -3.90 16.76
C SER A 130 5.26 -5.13 17.22
N ARG A 131 4.77 -5.95 16.30
CA ARG A 131 4.05 -7.19 16.63
C ARG A 131 4.92 -8.17 17.40
N TRP A 132 6.20 -8.28 17.05
CA TRP A 132 7.15 -9.14 17.78
C TRP A 132 7.36 -8.63 19.21
N THR A 133 7.57 -7.32 19.39
CA THR A 133 7.72 -6.67 20.71
C THR A 133 6.46 -6.84 21.55
N GLN A 134 5.28 -6.66 20.96
CA GLN A 134 3.99 -6.86 21.64
C GLN A 134 3.76 -8.31 22.11
N LYS A 135 4.35 -9.29 21.42
CA LYS A 135 4.33 -10.70 21.88
C LYS A 135 5.21 -10.90 23.12
N ARG A 136 6.31 -10.17 23.21
CA ARG A 136 7.25 -10.24 24.35
C ARG A 136 6.76 -9.42 25.56
N LEU A 137 6.07 -8.31 25.32
CA LEU A 137 5.59 -7.36 26.32
C LEU A 137 4.06 -7.27 26.33
N PRO A 138 3.34 -8.12 27.09
CA PRO A 138 1.89 -8.12 27.14
C PRO A 138 1.27 -6.79 27.61
N ARG A 139 1.99 -6.04 28.45
CA ARG A 139 1.55 -4.70 28.92
C ARG A 139 1.48 -3.71 27.76
N LEU A 140 2.50 -3.69 26.89
CA LEU A 140 2.55 -2.84 25.71
C LEU A 140 1.42 -3.19 24.74
N ARG A 141 1.21 -4.48 24.51
CA ARG A 141 0.08 -4.97 23.67
C ARG A 141 -1.25 -4.46 24.19
N LYS A 142 -1.52 -4.59 25.51
CA LYS A 142 -2.76 -4.09 26.11
C LYS A 142 -2.89 -2.57 25.96
N GLY A 143 -1.81 -1.81 26.11
CA GLY A 143 -1.77 -0.36 25.93
C GLY A 143 -2.14 0.03 24.48
N ILE A 144 -1.48 -0.55 23.48
CA ILE A 144 -1.72 -0.25 22.06
C ILE A 144 -3.14 -0.64 21.65
N THR A 145 -3.63 -1.84 22.05
CA THR A 145 -5.00 -2.27 21.72
C THR A 145 -6.05 -1.40 22.38
N ARG A 146 -5.81 -0.94 23.62
CA ARG A 146 -6.70 -0.01 24.32
C ARG A 146 -6.74 1.34 23.62
N PHE A 147 -5.57 1.88 23.23
CA PHE A 147 -5.46 3.12 22.47
C PHE A 147 -6.23 3.04 21.14
N GLN A 148 -6.02 1.98 20.36
CA GLN A 148 -6.72 1.76 19.09
C GLN A 148 -8.24 1.55 19.25
N ALA A 149 -8.69 1.05 20.41
CA ALA A 149 -10.11 0.87 20.72
C ALA A 149 -10.80 2.14 21.27
N THR A 150 -10.04 3.20 21.55
CA THR A 150 -10.60 4.47 22.03
C THR A 150 -11.49 5.10 20.97
N ARG A 151 -12.68 5.57 21.37
CA ARG A 151 -13.61 6.25 20.44
C ARG A 151 -12.94 7.39 19.68
N GLY A 152 -12.11 8.19 20.34
CA GLY A 152 -11.35 9.27 19.69
C GLY A 152 -10.44 8.77 18.57
N PHE A 153 -9.71 7.66 18.79
CA PHE A 153 -8.86 7.08 17.74
C PHE A 153 -9.69 6.54 16.57
N VAL A 154 -10.79 5.83 16.83
CA VAL A 154 -11.65 5.28 15.77
C VAL A 154 -12.26 6.39 14.90
N VAL A 155 -12.70 7.48 15.53
CA VAL A 155 -13.23 8.66 14.83
C VAL A 155 -12.10 9.35 14.04
N ALA A 156 -10.96 9.61 14.68
CA ALA A 156 -9.79 10.20 14.04
C ALA A 156 -9.30 9.37 12.85
N ASP A 157 -9.21 8.04 12.99
CA ASP A 157 -8.83 7.14 11.91
C ASP A 157 -9.73 7.28 10.68
N ARG A 158 -11.04 7.41 10.90
CA ARG A 158 -12.02 7.57 9.82
C ARG A 158 -11.77 8.88 9.05
N TYR A 159 -11.57 9.99 9.73
CA TYR A 159 -11.36 11.30 9.10
C TYR A 159 -9.96 11.42 8.50
N LEU A 160 -8.93 10.94 9.17
CA LEU A 160 -7.55 10.97 8.67
C LEU A 160 -7.38 10.20 7.35
N ARG A 161 -8.20 9.19 7.07
CA ARG A 161 -8.20 8.50 5.76
C ARG A 161 -8.53 9.43 4.60
N TYR A 162 -9.26 10.51 4.83
CA TYR A 162 -9.57 11.50 3.80
C TYR A 162 -8.42 12.48 3.56
N LEU A 163 -7.49 12.61 4.51
CA LEU A 163 -6.33 13.50 4.41
C LEU A 163 -5.49 13.20 3.15
N LYS A 164 -5.32 11.93 2.78
CA LYS A 164 -4.59 11.55 1.57
C LYS A 164 -5.17 12.15 0.27
N TYR A 165 -6.49 12.37 0.21
CA TYR A 165 -7.13 13.02 -0.95
C TYR A 165 -6.87 14.53 -0.96
N LEU A 166 -6.80 15.14 0.23
CA LEU A 166 -6.43 16.54 0.37
C LEU A 166 -4.96 16.74 -0.02
N VAL A 167 -4.07 15.85 0.43
CA VAL A 167 -2.65 15.84 0.04
C VAL A 167 -2.51 15.63 -1.47
N LEU A 168 -3.29 14.74 -2.08
CA LEU A 168 -3.32 14.54 -3.53
C LEU A 168 -3.75 15.81 -4.27
N ALA A 169 -4.83 16.44 -3.83
CA ALA A 169 -5.32 17.70 -4.42
C ALA A 169 -4.31 18.83 -4.27
N TRP A 170 -3.65 18.94 -3.09
CA TRP A 170 -2.58 19.90 -2.86
C TRP A 170 -1.35 19.62 -3.73
N ALA A 171 -0.93 18.36 -3.87
CA ALA A 171 0.20 17.99 -4.70
C ALA A 171 -0.03 18.29 -6.18
N ILE A 172 -1.21 17.96 -6.71
CA ILE A 172 -1.57 18.25 -8.11
C ILE A 172 -1.77 19.77 -8.32
N GLY A 173 -2.59 20.42 -7.49
CA GLY A 173 -2.88 21.84 -7.60
C GLY A 173 -1.64 22.70 -7.40
N GLY A 174 -0.80 22.38 -6.43
CA GLY A 174 0.49 23.04 -6.20
C GLY A 174 1.45 22.88 -7.38
N SER A 175 1.56 21.67 -7.92
CA SER A 175 2.43 21.43 -9.09
C SER A 175 1.98 22.19 -10.33
N ILE A 176 0.66 22.33 -10.55
CA ILE A 176 0.09 23.13 -11.65
C ILE A 176 0.36 24.62 -11.44
N TYR A 177 0.15 25.12 -10.21
CA TYR A 177 0.27 26.55 -9.90
C TYR A 177 1.72 27.03 -9.92
N PHE A 178 2.64 26.28 -9.30
CA PHE A 178 4.06 26.66 -9.18
C PHE A 178 4.93 26.16 -10.33
N GLY A 179 4.46 25.25 -11.19
CA GLY A 179 5.23 24.68 -12.29
C GLY A 179 6.34 23.70 -11.88
N TYR A 180 6.42 23.36 -10.60
CA TYR A 180 7.33 22.33 -10.07
C TYR A 180 6.63 21.47 -9.03
N MET A 181 7.20 20.31 -8.70
CA MET A 181 6.60 19.33 -7.79
C MET A 181 6.78 19.76 -6.33
N VAL A 182 5.78 20.49 -5.78
CA VAL A 182 5.78 20.99 -4.40
C VAL A 182 5.84 19.86 -3.35
N PHE A 183 5.32 18.69 -3.69
CA PHE A 183 5.29 17.54 -2.79
C PHE A 183 6.65 16.86 -2.59
N ARG A 184 7.63 17.06 -3.49
CA ARG A 184 8.93 16.41 -3.49
C ARG A 184 9.69 16.56 -2.17
N ASP A 185 9.73 17.78 -1.65
CA ASP A 185 10.53 18.09 -0.44
C ASP A 185 9.93 17.47 0.83
N VAL A 186 8.64 17.11 0.79
CA VAL A 186 7.89 16.53 1.91
C VAL A 186 7.70 15.01 1.73
N ASP A 187 8.02 14.48 0.55
CA ASP A 187 7.82 13.07 0.24
C ASP A 187 8.81 12.18 1.00
N PRO A 188 8.32 11.27 1.87
CA PRO A 188 9.18 10.31 2.56
C PRO A 188 9.87 9.32 1.62
N TRP A 189 9.41 9.20 0.37
CA TRP A 189 10.10 8.43 -0.65
C TRP A 189 11.40 9.12 -1.09
N SER A 190 11.35 10.40 -1.46
CA SER A 190 12.56 11.17 -1.80
C SER A 190 13.49 11.28 -0.60
N ALA A 191 12.92 11.43 0.61
CA ALA A 191 13.68 11.45 1.86
C ALA A 191 14.42 10.13 2.15
N LEU A 192 13.86 8.99 1.77
CA LEU A 192 14.54 7.69 1.91
C LEU A 192 15.81 7.64 1.04
N LEU A 193 15.80 8.31 -0.10
CA LEU A 193 16.95 8.41 -1.00
C LEU A 193 17.95 9.45 -0.52
N SER A 194 17.50 10.61 -0.01
CA SER A 194 18.35 11.67 0.53
C SER A 194 19.09 11.27 1.82
N LEU A 195 18.68 10.20 2.49
CA LEU A 195 19.45 9.60 3.58
C LEU A 195 20.86 9.17 3.15
N PHE A 196 21.03 8.77 1.88
CA PHE A 196 22.35 8.41 1.33
C PHE A 196 23.17 9.63 0.95
N GLU A 197 22.52 10.77 0.70
CA GLU A 197 23.17 12.05 0.38
C GLU A 197 23.45 12.92 1.61
N LEU A 198 23.11 12.43 2.84
CA LEU A 198 23.23 13.15 4.12
C LEU A 198 22.56 14.54 4.11
N SER A 199 21.60 14.77 3.23
CA SER A 199 20.87 16.02 3.15
C SER A 199 19.65 16.02 4.05
N PHE A 200 19.53 17.06 4.90
CA PHE A 200 18.36 17.21 5.78
C PHE A 200 17.20 17.85 5.01
N THR A 201 16.26 17.02 4.58
CA THR A 201 15.02 17.48 3.94
C THR A 201 13.83 17.39 4.91
N PRO A 202 12.79 18.23 4.78
CA PRO A 202 11.55 18.10 5.56
C PRO A 202 10.91 16.70 5.45
N GLY A 203 11.11 16.02 4.32
CA GLY A 203 10.67 14.64 4.09
C GLY A 203 11.24 13.64 5.10
N LEU A 204 12.46 13.86 5.65
CA LEU A 204 13.03 13.01 6.70
C LEU A 204 12.21 13.06 8.00
N ILE A 205 11.68 14.22 8.34
CA ILE A 205 10.79 14.37 9.50
C ILE A 205 9.50 13.58 9.26
N VAL A 206 8.93 13.69 8.06
CA VAL A 206 7.73 12.96 7.66
C VAL A 206 7.98 11.45 7.63
N LEU A 207 9.14 11.04 7.13
CA LEU A 207 9.58 9.63 7.16
C LEU A 207 9.67 9.14 8.60
N GLY A 208 10.35 9.88 9.48
CA GLY A 208 10.48 9.55 10.90
C GLY A 208 9.13 9.41 11.60
N ILE A 209 8.23 10.38 11.41
CA ILE A 209 6.86 10.34 11.95
C ILE A 209 6.10 9.11 11.42
N SER A 210 6.26 8.82 10.12
CA SER A 210 5.62 7.66 9.48
C SER A 210 6.12 6.32 10.04
N LEU A 211 7.43 6.20 10.31
CA LEU A 211 8.01 5.00 10.88
C LEU A 211 7.64 4.82 12.36
N VAL A 212 7.69 5.90 13.14
CA VAL A 212 7.21 5.88 14.54
C VAL A 212 5.71 5.54 14.57
N GLY A 213 4.92 6.15 13.70
CA GLY A 213 3.50 5.83 13.54
C GLY A 213 3.24 4.37 13.17
N ALA A 214 4.13 3.75 12.35
CA ALA A 214 4.02 2.35 11.94
C ALA A 214 4.20 1.35 13.10
N PHE A 215 4.77 1.80 14.22
CA PHE A 215 4.82 1.02 15.45
C PHE A 215 3.44 0.88 16.12
N PHE A 216 2.59 1.89 16.00
CA PHE A 216 1.25 1.94 16.62
C PHE A 216 0.15 1.54 15.66
N VAL A 217 0.24 1.95 14.40
CA VAL A 217 -0.77 1.72 13.35
C VAL A 217 -0.07 1.15 12.12
N GLU A 218 -0.60 0.07 11.57
CA GLU A 218 0.00 -0.51 10.36
C GLU A 218 -0.14 0.44 9.17
N ARG A 219 0.97 0.69 8.47
CA ARG A 219 1.08 1.53 7.27
C ARG A 219 0.45 2.92 7.38
N PRO A 220 0.80 3.76 8.38
CA PRO A 220 0.15 5.04 8.62
C PRO A 220 0.28 6.00 7.43
N TRP A 221 1.45 6.09 6.80
CA TRP A 221 1.65 6.93 5.62
C TRP A 221 0.72 6.52 4.47
N CYS A 222 0.73 5.23 4.09
CA CYS A 222 -0.11 4.72 3.01
C CYS A 222 -1.61 4.90 3.31
N ARG A 223 -1.98 4.86 4.59
CA ARG A 223 -3.36 4.94 5.05
C ARG A 223 -3.90 6.35 5.08
N TYR A 224 -3.07 7.34 5.48
CA TYR A 224 -3.53 8.69 5.80
C TYR A 224 -3.02 9.78 4.88
N ALA A 225 -1.82 9.69 4.33
CA ALA A 225 -1.18 10.82 3.68
C ALA A 225 -0.62 10.55 2.28
N CYS A 226 -0.48 9.30 1.85
CA CYS A 226 0.14 8.97 0.56
C CYS A 226 -0.74 9.38 -0.63
N PRO A 227 -0.34 10.36 -1.47
CA PRO A 227 -1.12 10.77 -2.63
C PRO A 227 -1.17 9.70 -3.72
N LEU A 228 -0.07 8.92 -3.90
CA LEU A 228 -0.07 7.78 -4.84
C LEU A 228 -1.07 6.70 -4.41
N GLY A 229 -1.16 6.45 -3.09
CA GLY A 229 -2.16 5.53 -2.53
C GLY A 229 -3.60 6.02 -2.73
N ALA A 230 -3.83 7.35 -2.70
CA ALA A 230 -5.12 7.94 -3.01
C ALA A 230 -5.48 7.77 -4.49
N ALA A 231 -4.56 8.12 -5.40
CA ALA A 231 -4.75 8.02 -6.85
C ALA A 231 -4.97 6.57 -7.30
N SER A 232 -4.07 5.65 -6.90
CA SER A 232 -4.17 4.23 -7.24
C SER A 232 -5.43 3.58 -6.64
N GLY A 233 -5.85 4.00 -5.44
CA GLY A 233 -7.07 3.53 -4.81
C GLY A 233 -8.34 3.98 -5.53
N LEU A 234 -8.38 5.24 -6.03
CA LEU A 234 -9.50 5.75 -6.83
C LEU A 234 -9.62 5.00 -8.17
N ILE A 235 -8.50 4.88 -8.89
CA ILE A 235 -8.45 4.16 -10.17
C ILE A 235 -8.76 2.67 -9.94
N GLY A 236 -8.25 2.10 -8.86
CA GLY A 236 -8.49 0.71 -8.48
C GLY A 236 -9.96 0.36 -8.24
N LYS A 237 -10.83 1.33 -7.94
CA LYS A 237 -12.28 1.09 -7.91
C LYS A 237 -12.84 0.66 -9.27
N LEU A 238 -12.18 1.02 -10.37
CA LEU A 238 -12.55 0.59 -11.73
C LEU A 238 -11.95 -0.77 -12.10
N SER A 239 -11.02 -1.28 -11.28
CA SER A 239 -10.35 -2.56 -11.53
C SER A 239 -11.34 -3.72 -11.60
N PRO A 240 -11.15 -4.66 -12.53
CA PRO A 240 -11.91 -5.91 -12.56
C PRO A 240 -11.55 -6.85 -11.40
N THR A 241 -10.44 -6.59 -10.70
CA THR A 241 -9.99 -7.41 -9.58
C THR A 241 -10.62 -6.95 -8.27
N TYR A 242 -11.26 -7.87 -7.56
CA TYR A 242 -11.86 -7.62 -6.24
C TYR A 242 -11.77 -8.85 -5.33
N LEU A 243 -11.96 -8.63 -4.03
CA LEU A 243 -12.04 -9.72 -3.08
C LEU A 243 -13.51 -10.01 -2.80
N LYS A 244 -13.92 -11.28 -2.94
CA LYS A 244 -15.27 -11.77 -2.62
C LYS A 244 -15.24 -12.62 -1.38
N ARG A 245 -16.14 -12.32 -0.45
CA ARG A 245 -16.40 -13.14 0.74
C ARG A 245 -17.65 -13.98 0.52
N GLU A 246 -17.49 -15.28 0.59
CA GLU A 246 -18.61 -16.22 0.51
C GLU A 246 -19.24 -16.37 1.91
N GLU A 247 -20.49 -15.93 2.05
CA GLU A 247 -21.18 -15.88 3.34
C GLU A 247 -21.47 -17.28 3.89
N SER A 248 -21.82 -18.22 3.02
CA SER A 248 -22.10 -19.60 3.37
C SER A 248 -20.89 -20.31 4.00
N ALA A 249 -19.68 -19.98 3.53
CA ALA A 249 -18.42 -20.53 4.00
C ALA A 249 -17.85 -19.77 5.21
N CYS A 250 -18.28 -18.52 5.47
CA CYS A 250 -17.72 -17.61 6.46
C CYS A 250 -18.26 -17.87 7.86
N LYS A 251 -17.38 -18.00 8.88
CA LYS A 251 -17.76 -18.09 10.30
C LYS A 251 -17.81 -16.74 11.04
N VAL A 252 -17.60 -15.63 10.36
CA VAL A 252 -17.56 -14.27 10.95
C VAL A 252 -16.55 -14.14 12.10
N CYS A 253 -15.43 -14.88 12.04
CA CYS A 253 -14.41 -14.92 13.09
C CYS A 253 -13.52 -13.68 13.17
N GLN A 254 -13.66 -12.71 12.24
CA GLN A 254 -12.95 -11.43 12.16
C GLN A 254 -11.42 -11.53 11.97
N VAL A 255 -10.86 -12.71 11.76
CA VAL A 255 -9.40 -12.90 11.57
C VAL A 255 -8.90 -12.13 10.35
N CYS A 256 -9.67 -12.11 9.25
CA CYS A 256 -9.35 -11.36 8.03
C CYS A 256 -9.29 -9.83 8.27
N THR A 257 -10.18 -9.28 9.08
CA THR A 257 -10.18 -7.86 9.46
C THR A 257 -8.97 -7.51 10.33
N LYS A 258 -8.63 -8.37 11.30
CA LYS A 258 -7.45 -8.19 12.16
C LYS A 258 -6.13 -8.34 11.41
N ALA A 259 -6.12 -9.10 10.33
CA ALA A 259 -4.95 -9.30 9.48
C ALA A 259 -4.80 -8.20 8.41
N CYS A 260 -5.78 -7.31 8.25
CA CYS A 260 -5.74 -6.27 7.23
C CYS A 260 -4.84 -5.10 7.66
N PRO A 261 -3.69 -4.85 7.00
CA PRO A 261 -2.79 -3.75 7.36
C PRO A 261 -3.42 -2.37 7.13
N MET A 262 -4.44 -2.28 6.26
CA MET A 262 -5.19 -1.05 6.01
C MET A 262 -6.38 -0.87 6.97
N GLY A 263 -6.62 -1.84 7.87
CA GLY A 263 -7.69 -1.79 8.86
C GLY A 263 -9.10 -1.76 8.26
N LEU A 264 -9.31 -2.48 7.16
CA LEU A 264 -10.61 -2.59 6.52
C LEU A 264 -11.51 -3.60 7.25
N PRO A 265 -12.82 -3.33 7.36
CA PRO A 265 -13.78 -4.25 7.97
C PRO A 265 -14.17 -5.38 6.99
N VAL A 266 -13.20 -6.23 6.63
CA VAL A 266 -13.35 -7.29 5.63
C VAL A 266 -14.48 -8.27 5.96
N HIS A 267 -14.76 -8.50 7.25
CA HIS A 267 -15.77 -9.46 7.70
C HIS A 267 -17.22 -9.00 7.49
N THR A 268 -17.45 -7.70 7.28
CA THR A 268 -18.80 -7.13 7.12
C THR A 268 -19.23 -7.00 5.66
N SER A 269 -18.26 -6.99 4.72
CA SER A 269 -18.54 -6.77 3.31
C SER A 269 -18.51 -8.08 2.54
N THR A 270 -19.46 -8.30 1.64
CA THR A 270 -19.49 -9.45 0.72
C THR A 270 -18.47 -9.24 -0.41
N VAL A 271 -18.38 -8.01 -0.93
CA VAL A 271 -17.42 -7.58 -1.94
C VAL A 271 -16.54 -6.48 -1.37
N ILE A 272 -15.22 -6.66 -1.42
CA ILE A 272 -14.24 -5.68 -0.95
C ILE A 272 -13.58 -5.00 -2.13
N ARG A 273 -13.96 -3.73 -2.40
CA ARG A 273 -13.44 -2.83 -3.44
C ARG A 273 -13.13 -1.45 -2.86
N SER A 274 -12.75 -1.40 -1.61
CA SER A 274 -12.41 -0.13 -0.97
C SER A 274 -11.17 0.50 -1.62
N ALA A 275 -11.19 1.81 -1.87
CA ALA A 275 -10.03 2.56 -2.32
C ALA A 275 -8.81 2.43 -1.39
N ASP A 276 -9.03 2.01 -0.14
CA ASP A 276 -7.96 1.74 0.82
C ASP A 276 -7.38 0.32 0.70
N CYS A 277 -7.96 -0.55 -0.13
CA CYS A 277 -7.44 -1.92 -0.31
C CYS A 277 -6.17 -1.88 -1.16
N ASN A 278 -5.06 -2.38 -0.65
CA ASN A 278 -3.79 -2.50 -1.39
C ASN A 278 -3.55 -3.90 -1.95
N THR A 279 -4.58 -4.71 -2.05
CA THR A 279 -4.57 -6.08 -2.62
C THR A 279 -3.40 -6.95 -2.14
N CYS A 280 -3.02 -6.79 -0.86
CA CYS A 280 -1.89 -7.51 -0.26
C CYS A 280 -2.18 -8.98 0.06
N LEU A 281 -3.44 -9.42 -0.04
CA LEU A 281 -3.94 -10.78 0.20
C LEU A 281 -3.68 -11.35 1.61
N GLU A 282 -3.26 -10.52 2.58
CA GLU A 282 -3.06 -10.96 3.97
C GLU A 282 -4.35 -11.51 4.59
N CYS A 283 -5.49 -10.88 4.28
CA CYS A 283 -6.80 -11.34 4.75
C CYS A 283 -7.18 -12.73 4.17
N VAL A 284 -6.81 -13.00 2.91
CA VAL A 284 -7.02 -14.30 2.25
C VAL A 284 -6.11 -15.35 2.88
N GLY A 285 -4.84 -15.00 3.11
CA GLY A 285 -3.86 -15.88 3.75
C GLY A 285 -4.23 -16.23 5.20
N ALA A 286 -4.72 -15.25 5.95
CA ALA A 286 -5.13 -15.41 7.35
C ALA A 286 -6.46 -16.13 7.54
N CYS A 287 -7.29 -16.23 6.49
CA CYS A 287 -8.59 -16.91 6.59
C CYS A 287 -8.39 -18.41 6.83
N PRO A 288 -8.93 -18.98 7.93
CA PRO A 288 -8.75 -20.40 8.25
C PRO A 288 -9.60 -21.32 7.35
N ARG A 289 -10.57 -20.76 6.60
CA ARG A 289 -11.46 -21.54 5.73
C ARG A 289 -11.10 -21.33 4.27
N GLN A 290 -11.00 -22.44 3.54
CA GLN A 290 -10.82 -22.41 2.08
C GLN A 290 -12.14 -21.96 1.43
N GLY A 291 -12.05 -21.14 0.39
CA GLY A 291 -13.19 -20.65 -0.36
C GLY A 291 -14.03 -19.56 0.33
N ALA A 292 -13.76 -19.26 1.64
CA ALA A 292 -14.52 -18.23 2.34
C ALA A 292 -14.12 -16.79 1.96
N LEU A 293 -12.90 -16.59 1.46
CA LEU A 293 -12.41 -15.30 0.98
C LEU A 293 -11.46 -15.55 -0.19
N GLU A 294 -11.82 -15.09 -1.35
CA GLU A 294 -11.08 -15.31 -2.59
C GLU A 294 -10.93 -14.01 -3.39
N ILE A 295 -9.85 -13.96 -4.19
CA ILE A 295 -9.72 -12.95 -5.22
C ILE A 295 -10.52 -13.38 -6.45
N LYS A 296 -11.33 -12.48 -6.99
CA LYS A 296 -12.10 -12.69 -8.21
C LYS A 296 -11.69 -11.66 -9.25
N PHE A 297 -11.82 -12.05 -10.51
CA PHE A 297 -11.59 -11.21 -11.66
C PHE A 297 -12.87 -11.18 -12.49
N GLY A 298 -13.44 -10.00 -12.69
CA GLY A 298 -14.69 -9.85 -13.43
C GLY A 298 -15.29 -8.45 -13.32
N VAL A 299 -16.34 -8.19 -14.07
CA VAL A 299 -17.09 -6.94 -14.00
C VAL A 299 -18.11 -7.06 -12.85
N PRO A 300 -17.92 -6.38 -11.74
CA PRO A 300 -18.70 -6.63 -10.51
C PRO A 300 -20.14 -6.10 -10.55
N TYR A 301 -20.52 -5.41 -11.61
CA TYR A 301 -21.87 -4.84 -11.75
C TYR A 301 -22.97 -5.90 -11.84
N TRP A 302 -22.63 -7.15 -12.20
CA TRP A 302 -23.59 -8.23 -12.42
C TRP A 302 -23.72 -9.20 -11.25
N GLU A 303 -22.84 -9.16 -10.27
CA GLU A 303 -22.82 -10.10 -9.12
C GLU A 303 -23.40 -9.52 -7.81
N THR A 304 -23.97 -8.34 -7.83
CA THR A 304 -24.57 -7.67 -6.64
C THR A 304 -26.07 -7.92 -6.51
N LYS A 305 -26.60 -9.00 -7.09
CA LYS A 305 -27.95 -9.50 -6.81
C LYS A 305 -27.92 -10.79 -6.04
#